data_f25c700389d8fbf0bcb4895228cc115b
#
_entry.id   f25c700389d8fbf0bcb4895228cc115b
#
_cell.length_a   1.000
_cell.length_b   1.000
_cell.length_c   1.000
_cell.angle_alpha   90.00
_cell.angle_beta   90.00
_cell.angle_gamma   90.00
#
_symmetry.space_group_name_H-M   'P 1'
#
loop_
_entity.id
_entity.type
_entity.pdbx_description
1 polymer ?
#
loop_
_entity_poly.entity_id
_entity_poly.type
_entity_poly.pdbx_seq_one_letter_code
_entity_poly.pdbx_strand_id
1 'polypeptide(L)'
;NFAISTINSDSMKNKIAVAIIIITTLIPTVETCLAKQLPFSKPVDFISSKTYGGNKKVWDVEFDDEGRLFVAASEKLCIWDGMDWTSIDFGKCLRDLYFDKETRRLYASGDNIFGYWYTDDYGQSQFVQLYSNLDNRNYLNFWRIVPVNDILYVQTHNDLYAYNLKENRLEGIIDSGIIGYIFPGDNNIFAQIDGALYSFIDKT
;
A
#
# COMPACT_ATOMS: atom_id res chain seq x y z
N ASN A 1 -16.50 -8.09 -88.75
CA ASN A 1 -15.15 -7.64 -88.35
C ASN A 1 -15.08 -7.43 -86.88
N PHE A 2 -14.65 -8.46 -86.16
CA PHE A 2 -14.30 -8.35 -84.76
C PHE A 2 -12.85 -7.93 -84.59
N ALA A 3 -12.59 -6.73 -84.03
CA ALA A 3 -11.28 -6.29 -83.68
C ALA A 3 -10.88 -6.91 -82.30
N ILE A 4 -9.98 -7.84 -82.34
CA ILE A 4 -9.34 -8.37 -81.11
C ILE A 4 -8.29 -7.34 -80.68
N SER A 5 -8.60 -6.59 -79.62
CA SER A 5 -7.58 -5.71 -78.99
C SER A 5 -6.63 -6.62 -78.19
N THR A 6 -5.41 -6.70 -78.68
CA THR A 6 -4.31 -7.30 -77.92
C THR A 6 -4.05 -6.50 -76.63
N ILE A 7 -4.33 -7.10 -75.49
CA ILE A 7 -4.02 -6.53 -74.19
C ILE A 7 -2.48 -6.50 -74.09
N ASN A 8 -1.93 -5.31 -74.02
CA ASN A 8 -0.48 -5.09 -73.96
C ASN A 8 0.07 -5.70 -72.64
N SER A 9 0.85 -6.79 -72.77
CA SER A 9 1.39 -7.55 -71.64
C SER A 9 2.26 -6.70 -70.69
N ASP A 10 2.87 -5.64 -71.18
CA ASP A 10 3.71 -4.76 -70.36
C ASP A 10 2.88 -3.82 -69.46
N SER A 11 1.69 -3.41 -69.88
CA SER A 11 0.79 -2.65 -69.03
C SER A 11 0.26 -3.48 -67.84
N MET A 12 0.08 -4.78 -68.06
CA MET A 12 -0.40 -5.69 -67.01
C MET A 12 0.73 -6.02 -66.00
N LYS A 13 1.96 -6.20 -66.45
CA LYS A 13 3.12 -6.39 -65.57
C LYS A 13 3.35 -5.18 -64.65
N ASN A 14 3.24 -3.96 -65.20
CA ASN A 14 3.39 -2.73 -64.43
C ASN A 14 2.29 -2.57 -63.35
N LYS A 15 1.03 -2.93 -63.69
CA LYS A 15 -0.09 -2.90 -62.73
C LYS A 15 0.09 -3.93 -61.59
N ILE A 16 0.58 -5.12 -61.90
CA ILE A 16 0.90 -6.17 -60.92
C ILE A 16 2.07 -5.72 -60.06
N ALA A 17 3.12 -5.15 -60.60
CA ALA A 17 4.28 -4.65 -59.83
C ALA A 17 3.87 -3.52 -58.86
N VAL A 18 3.02 -2.58 -59.30
CA VAL A 18 2.47 -1.51 -58.45
C VAL A 18 1.57 -2.08 -57.32
N ALA A 19 0.74 -3.07 -57.64
CA ALA A 19 -0.10 -3.72 -56.65
C ALA A 19 0.74 -4.46 -55.59
N ILE A 20 1.81 -5.12 -55.96
CA ILE A 20 2.73 -5.81 -55.02
C ILE A 20 3.46 -4.79 -54.11
N ILE A 21 3.88 -3.66 -54.66
CA ILE A 21 4.52 -2.58 -53.88
C ILE A 21 3.55 -1.99 -52.87
N ILE A 22 2.29 -1.77 -53.26
CA ILE A 22 1.24 -1.25 -52.36
C ILE A 22 0.93 -2.25 -51.22
N ILE A 23 0.89 -3.54 -51.52
CA ILE A 23 0.62 -4.58 -50.50
C ILE A 23 1.80 -4.68 -49.53
N THR A 24 3.03 -4.53 -49.98
CA THR A 24 4.20 -4.60 -49.07
C THR A 24 4.37 -3.36 -48.22
N THR A 25 3.85 -2.18 -48.64
CA THR A 25 3.85 -0.95 -47.85
C THR A 25 2.66 -0.84 -46.90
N LEU A 26 1.60 -1.62 -47.12
CA LEU A 26 0.38 -1.67 -46.29
C LEU A 26 0.42 -2.79 -45.24
N ILE A 27 1.47 -3.62 -45.21
CA ILE A 27 1.67 -4.52 -44.08
C ILE A 27 2.11 -3.61 -42.90
N PRO A 28 1.24 -3.34 -41.91
CA PRO A 28 1.70 -2.68 -40.71
C PRO A 28 2.82 -3.58 -40.20
N THR A 29 4.02 -3.01 -40.04
CA THR A 29 5.04 -3.64 -39.22
C THR A 29 4.33 -3.93 -37.89
N VAL A 30 3.92 -5.16 -37.70
CA VAL A 30 3.57 -5.65 -36.37
C VAL A 30 4.89 -5.52 -35.64
N GLU A 31 5.12 -4.34 -35.04
CA GLU A 31 6.06 -4.25 -33.96
C GLU A 31 5.54 -5.26 -32.95
N THR A 32 6.08 -6.46 -33.03
CA THR A 32 5.99 -7.37 -31.91
C THR A 32 6.50 -6.55 -30.74
N CYS A 33 5.58 -6.11 -29.93
CA CYS A 33 5.87 -5.60 -28.59
C CYS A 33 6.48 -6.81 -27.86
N LEU A 34 7.72 -7.11 -28.19
CA LEU A 34 8.57 -7.92 -27.35
C LEU A 34 8.62 -7.12 -26.07
N ALA A 35 7.84 -7.54 -25.10
CA ALA A 35 7.99 -7.08 -23.74
C ALA A 35 9.50 -7.18 -23.48
N LYS A 36 10.16 -6.02 -23.51
CA LYS A 36 11.59 -5.94 -23.29
C LYS A 36 11.79 -6.53 -21.91
N GLN A 37 12.16 -7.81 -21.85
CA GLN A 37 12.59 -8.37 -20.58
C GLN A 37 13.67 -7.43 -20.11
N LEU A 38 13.34 -6.68 -19.06
CA LEU A 38 14.34 -5.82 -18.43
C LEU A 38 15.50 -6.75 -18.10
N PRO A 39 16.72 -6.47 -18.60
CA PRO A 39 17.84 -7.40 -18.48
C PRO A 39 18.34 -7.59 -17.06
N PHE A 40 17.64 -6.99 -16.09
CA PHE A 40 17.97 -7.05 -14.66
C PHE A 40 16.73 -7.51 -13.90
N SER A 41 16.75 -8.72 -13.38
CA SER A 41 15.98 -8.98 -12.18
C SER A 41 16.49 -7.99 -11.12
N LYS A 42 15.59 -7.18 -10.54
CA LYS A 42 16.00 -6.37 -9.38
C LYS A 42 16.65 -7.32 -8.38
N PRO A 43 17.79 -6.95 -7.81
CA PRO A 43 18.38 -7.77 -6.76
C PRO A 43 17.31 -7.98 -5.67
N VAL A 44 17.12 -9.22 -5.30
CA VAL A 44 16.18 -9.59 -4.23
C VAL A 44 17.02 -10.13 -3.09
N ASP A 45 17.04 -9.42 -1.98
CA ASP A 45 17.68 -9.86 -0.77
C ASP A 45 16.64 -10.55 0.13
N PHE A 46 16.97 -11.75 0.55
CA PHE A 46 16.15 -12.51 1.50
C PHE A 46 16.63 -12.28 2.92
N ILE A 47 15.79 -11.60 3.73
CA ILE A 47 16.06 -11.37 5.15
C ILE A 47 15.26 -12.38 5.98
N SER A 48 15.95 -13.31 6.63
CA SER A 48 15.30 -14.33 7.45
C SER A 48 14.81 -13.75 8.79
N SER A 49 13.78 -14.38 9.38
CA SER A 49 13.31 -13.97 10.71
C SER A 49 14.38 -14.05 11.79
N LYS A 50 15.39 -14.91 11.63
CA LYS A 50 16.55 -14.98 12.53
C LYS A 50 17.43 -13.72 12.42
N THR A 51 17.53 -13.14 11.22
CA THR A 51 18.34 -11.95 10.97
C THR A 51 17.75 -10.72 11.63
N TYR A 52 16.43 -10.49 11.46
CA TYR A 52 15.77 -9.33 12.05
C TYR A 52 15.26 -9.57 13.49
N GLY A 53 15.47 -10.76 14.03
CA GLY A 53 15.12 -11.07 15.44
C GLY A 53 13.62 -11.19 15.74
N GLY A 54 12.79 -11.21 14.69
CA GLY A 54 11.33 -11.24 14.80
C GLY A 54 10.74 -12.64 14.61
N ASN A 55 9.40 -12.68 14.61
CA ASN A 55 8.64 -13.87 14.26
C ASN A 55 8.59 -14.08 12.74
N LYS A 56 8.21 -15.29 12.30
CA LYS A 56 8.09 -15.60 10.87
C LYS A 56 6.98 -14.83 10.18
N LYS A 57 5.96 -14.37 10.90
CA LYS A 57 4.84 -13.62 10.34
C LYS A 57 5.11 -12.14 10.47
N VAL A 58 5.30 -11.51 9.34
CA VAL A 58 5.34 -10.06 9.20
C VAL A 58 3.93 -9.61 8.81
N TRP A 59 3.42 -8.61 9.51
CA TRP A 59 2.11 -8.04 9.24
C TRP A 59 2.21 -6.78 8.41
N ASP A 60 3.20 -5.94 8.73
CA ASP A 60 3.42 -4.69 8.02
C ASP A 60 4.86 -4.23 8.10
N VAL A 61 5.23 -3.32 7.20
CA VAL A 61 6.55 -2.67 7.13
C VAL A 61 6.37 -1.19 6.83
N GLU A 62 7.12 -0.34 7.54
CA GLU A 62 7.06 1.10 7.38
C GLU A 62 8.48 1.69 7.35
N PHE A 63 8.66 2.81 6.65
CA PHE A 63 9.92 3.55 6.61
C PHE A 63 9.74 4.94 7.20
N ASP A 64 10.74 5.39 7.94
CA ASP A 64 10.79 6.79 8.30
C ASP A 64 11.51 7.64 7.23
N ASP A 65 11.63 8.93 7.50
CA ASP A 65 12.30 9.90 6.64
C ASP A 65 13.85 9.82 6.69
N GLU A 66 14.41 9.05 7.60
CA GLU A 66 15.85 8.76 7.70
C GLU A 66 16.22 7.44 7.02
N GLY A 67 15.23 6.70 6.51
CA GLY A 67 15.41 5.42 5.84
C GLY A 67 15.53 4.22 6.80
N ARG A 68 15.17 4.38 8.08
CA ARG A 68 15.02 3.24 8.98
C ARG A 68 13.80 2.43 8.58
N LEU A 69 13.92 1.12 8.62
CA LEU A 69 12.83 0.19 8.32
C LEU A 69 12.27 -0.34 9.64
N PHE A 70 10.96 -0.20 9.81
CA PHE A 70 10.19 -0.78 10.91
C PHE A 70 9.40 -1.97 10.41
N VAL A 71 9.40 -3.05 11.16
CA VAL A 71 8.73 -4.30 10.79
C VAL A 71 7.86 -4.78 11.94
N ALA A 72 6.55 -4.82 11.71
CA ALA A 72 5.59 -5.44 12.63
C ALA A 72 5.67 -6.97 12.51
N ALA A 73 6.49 -7.59 13.31
CA ALA A 73 6.75 -9.03 13.30
C ALA A 73 6.00 -9.75 14.43
N SER A 74 4.66 -9.79 14.33
CA SER A 74 3.77 -10.30 15.38
C SER A 74 3.98 -9.55 16.71
N GLU A 75 4.57 -10.18 17.72
CA GLU A 75 4.73 -9.60 19.06
C GLU A 75 5.93 -8.66 19.19
N LYS A 76 6.64 -8.42 18.09
CA LYS A 76 7.84 -7.60 18.08
C LYS A 76 7.77 -6.49 17.04
N LEU A 77 8.30 -5.34 17.42
CA LEU A 77 8.72 -4.30 16.50
C LEU A 77 10.21 -4.49 16.21
N CYS A 78 10.56 -4.84 14.98
CA CYS A 78 11.94 -4.96 14.54
C CYS A 78 12.34 -3.73 13.75
N ILE A 79 13.55 -3.22 13.99
CA ILE A 79 14.03 -1.95 13.45
C ILE A 79 15.37 -2.16 12.78
N TRP A 80 15.48 -1.76 11.52
CA TRP A 80 16.73 -1.69 10.77
C TRP A 80 17.17 -0.23 10.64
N ASP A 81 18.36 0.11 11.12
CA ASP A 81 18.90 1.47 11.10
C ASP A 81 19.84 1.75 9.93
N GLY A 82 19.98 0.81 9.01
CA GLY A 82 20.93 0.85 7.90
C GLY A 82 22.17 -0.01 8.11
N MET A 83 22.45 -0.43 9.34
CA MET A 83 23.58 -1.29 9.71
C MET A 83 23.18 -2.51 10.52
N ASP A 84 22.38 -2.33 11.55
CA ASP A 84 22.03 -3.37 12.51
C ASP A 84 20.52 -3.50 12.71
N TRP A 85 20.08 -4.71 13.08
CA TRP A 85 18.74 -4.99 13.49
C TRP A 85 18.62 -4.92 15.01
N THR A 86 17.63 -4.15 15.47
CA THR A 86 17.19 -4.15 16.86
C THR A 86 15.74 -4.60 16.95
N SER A 87 15.28 -5.06 18.12
CA SER A 87 13.89 -5.46 18.30
C SER A 87 13.37 -5.05 19.66
N ILE A 88 12.11 -4.62 19.70
CA ILE A 88 11.36 -4.32 20.91
C ILE A 88 10.29 -5.40 21.05
N ASP A 89 10.34 -6.13 22.16
CA ASP A 89 9.30 -7.11 22.49
C ASP A 89 8.09 -6.36 23.06
N PHE A 90 6.95 -6.52 22.40
CA PHE A 90 5.73 -5.82 22.77
C PHE A 90 4.74 -6.73 23.53
N GLY A 91 4.94 -8.05 23.44
CA GLY A 91 4.09 -9.05 24.09
C GLY A 91 2.66 -9.13 23.56
N LYS A 92 2.35 -8.36 22.51
CA LYS A 92 1.05 -8.32 21.83
C LYS A 92 1.27 -8.21 20.33
N CYS A 93 0.36 -8.77 19.54
CA CYS A 93 0.52 -8.75 18.09
C CYS A 93 0.33 -7.34 17.52
N LEU A 94 1.37 -6.82 16.87
CA LEU A 94 1.33 -5.63 16.03
C LEU A 94 0.84 -6.03 14.64
N ARG A 95 -0.01 -5.21 14.02
CA ARG A 95 -0.63 -5.50 12.73
C ARG A 95 -0.35 -4.47 11.66
N ASP A 96 -0.31 -3.19 12.03
CA ASP A 96 -0.17 -2.11 11.07
C ASP A 96 0.66 -0.98 11.68
N LEU A 97 1.46 -0.33 10.85
CA LEU A 97 2.38 0.75 11.21
C LEU A 97 2.10 1.97 10.31
N TYR A 98 2.30 3.14 10.86
CA TYR A 98 2.29 4.38 10.10
C TYR A 98 3.26 5.38 10.70
N PHE A 99 4.21 5.88 9.92
CA PHE A 99 5.13 6.92 10.34
C PHE A 99 4.62 8.30 9.92
N ASP A 100 4.33 9.12 10.92
CA ASP A 100 3.98 10.52 10.71
C ASP A 100 5.25 11.38 10.70
N LYS A 101 5.55 11.95 9.54
CA LYS A 101 6.77 12.75 9.31
C LYS A 101 6.77 14.07 10.06
N GLU A 102 5.59 14.67 10.29
CA GLU A 102 5.49 15.98 10.94
C GLU A 102 5.80 15.89 12.44
N THR A 103 5.23 14.88 13.09
CA THR A 103 5.44 14.68 14.54
C THR A 103 6.58 13.72 14.85
N ARG A 104 7.15 13.05 13.84
CA ARG A 104 8.18 11.99 13.95
C ARG A 104 7.76 10.85 14.86
N ARG A 105 6.49 10.50 14.82
CA ARG A 105 5.89 9.42 15.60
C ARG A 105 5.63 8.21 14.72
N LEU A 106 5.98 7.03 15.22
CA LEU A 106 5.61 5.76 14.60
C LEU A 106 4.34 5.25 15.28
N TYR A 107 3.21 5.41 14.62
CA TYR A 107 1.93 4.85 15.07
C TYR A 107 1.89 3.36 14.81
N ALA A 108 1.25 2.63 15.71
CA ALA A 108 1.04 1.19 15.57
C ALA A 108 -0.32 0.78 16.09
N SER A 109 -0.88 -0.20 15.40
CA SER A 109 -2.11 -0.87 15.78
C SER A 109 -1.93 -2.38 15.92
N GLY A 110 -2.81 -3.04 16.67
CA GLY A 110 -2.72 -4.47 16.89
C GLY A 110 -3.71 -4.98 17.93
N ASP A 111 -3.33 -6.07 18.61
CA ASP A 111 -4.17 -6.74 19.58
C ASP A 111 -4.28 -5.91 20.87
N ASN A 112 -5.41 -5.21 21.00
CA ASN A 112 -5.69 -4.26 22.09
C ASN A 112 -4.61 -3.17 22.23
N ILE A 113 -4.09 -2.74 21.09
CA ILE A 113 -3.06 -1.73 20.95
C ILE A 113 -3.48 -0.72 19.89
N PHE A 114 -3.47 0.55 20.25
CA PHE A 114 -3.32 1.67 19.35
C PHE A 114 -2.55 2.75 20.07
N GLY A 115 -1.45 3.18 19.50
CA GLY A 115 -0.55 4.15 20.11
C GLY A 115 0.60 4.51 19.20
N TYR A 116 1.59 5.18 19.73
CA TYR A 116 2.78 5.56 18.97
C TYR A 116 4.06 5.48 19.79
N TRP A 117 5.16 5.25 19.10
CA TRP A 117 6.52 5.48 19.60
C TRP A 117 7.01 6.86 19.22
N TYR A 118 7.77 7.45 20.11
CA TYR A 118 8.58 8.63 19.84
C TYR A 118 9.93 8.46 20.53
N THR A 119 10.92 9.23 20.09
CA THR A 119 12.23 9.28 20.75
C THR A 119 12.23 10.49 21.67
N ASP A 120 12.52 10.28 22.95
CA ASP A 120 12.61 11.35 23.93
C ASP A 120 13.94 12.14 23.81
N ASP A 121 14.08 13.19 24.60
CA ASP A 121 15.27 14.07 24.61
C ASP A 121 16.57 13.34 25.00
N TYR A 122 16.46 12.15 25.58
CA TYR A 122 17.59 11.30 25.95
C TYR A 122 17.90 10.23 24.89
N GLY A 123 17.20 10.23 23.78
CA GLY A 123 17.35 9.26 22.71
C GLY A 123 16.70 7.89 22.98
N GLN A 124 15.83 7.81 23.99
CA GLN A 124 15.13 6.57 24.31
C GLN A 124 13.78 6.49 23.63
N SER A 125 13.46 5.33 23.10
CA SER A 125 12.14 5.07 22.52
C SER A 125 11.10 4.85 23.61
N GLN A 126 10.06 5.68 23.61
CA GLN A 126 8.93 5.63 24.53
C GLN A 126 7.66 5.29 23.76
N PHE A 127 6.81 4.42 24.33
CA PHE A 127 5.50 4.11 23.75
C PHE A 127 4.37 4.76 24.53
N VAL A 128 3.53 5.51 23.81
CA VAL A 128 2.32 6.13 24.34
C VAL A 128 1.10 5.37 23.80
N GLN A 129 0.36 4.75 24.69
CA GLN A 129 -0.88 4.09 24.34
C GLN A 129 -2.01 5.11 24.29
N LEU A 130 -2.65 5.27 23.13
CA LEU A 130 -3.77 6.21 22.89
C LEU A 130 -5.12 5.58 23.20
N TYR A 131 -5.25 4.29 22.95
CA TYR A 131 -6.41 3.51 23.34
C TYR A 131 -6.13 2.80 24.66
N SER A 132 -6.84 3.16 25.69
CA SER A 132 -6.89 2.42 26.94
C SER A 132 -8.30 1.83 27.08
N ASN A 133 -8.40 0.57 27.47
CA ASN A 133 -9.66 -0.15 27.65
C ASN A 133 -10.40 0.38 28.91
N LEU A 134 -10.72 1.70 28.89
CA LEU A 134 -11.41 2.37 30.02
C LEU A 134 -12.87 1.95 30.17
N ASP A 135 -13.48 1.36 29.13
CA ASP A 135 -14.92 1.13 29.05
C ASP A 135 -15.35 -0.33 29.23
N ASN A 136 -14.51 -1.23 29.77
CA ASN A 136 -14.86 -2.65 29.92
C ASN A 136 -15.32 -3.34 28.62
N ARG A 137 -15.08 -2.73 27.45
CA ARG A 137 -15.29 -3.39 26.18
C ARG A 137 -14.22 -4.44 26.01
N ASN A 138 -14.66 -5.65 25.74
CA ASN A 138 -13.78 -6.79 25.50
C ASN A 138 -12.78 -6.45 24.42
N TYR A 139 -11.53 -6.89 24.63
CA TYR A 139 -10.43 -7.03 23.71
C TYR A 139 -10.69 -6.57 22.27
N LEU A 140 -10.12 -5.43 21.86
CA LEU A 140 -10.24 -4.91 20.52
C LEU A 140 -9.01 -5.27 19.68
N ASN A 141 -9.25 -5.76 18.49
CA ASN A 141 -8.21 -5.95 17.48
C ASN A 141 -8.25 -4.78 16.52
N PHE A 142 -7.22 -3.94 16.55
CA PHE A 142 -7.03 -2.87 15.59
C PHE A 142 -6.25 -3.43 14.40
N TRP A 143 -6.89 -3.44 13.24
CA TRP A 143 -6.37 -4.10 12.04
C TRP A 143 -5.57 -3.17 11.14
N ARG A 144 -5.98 -1.91 11.07
CA ARG A 144 -5.44 -0.99 10.07
C ARG A 144 -5.46 0.45 10.53
N ILE A 145 -4.43 1.21 10.12
CA ILE A 145 -4.32 2.65 10.24
C ILE A 145 -4.33 3.23 8.83
N VAL A 146 -5.23 4.18 8.55
CA VAL A 146 -5.29 4.87 7.27
C VAL A 146 -5.20 6.36 7.51
N PRO A 147 -4.09 7.02 7.11
CA PRO A 147 -3.95 8.47 7.22
C PRO A 147 -4.74 9.16 6.11
N VAL A 148 -5.52 10.19 6.47
CA VAL A 148 -6.13 11.13 5.54
C VAL A 148 -6.04 12.51 6.17
N ASN A 149 -5.26 13.42 5.59
CA ASN A 149 -4.93 14.72 6.15
C ASN A 149 -4.37 14.59 7.58
N ASP A 150 -4.96 15.31 8.53
CA ASP A 150 -4.56 15.29 9.95
C ASP A 150 -5.27 14.21 10.79
N ILE A 151 -5.95 13.27 10.14
CA ILE A 151 -6.72 12.22 10.80
C ILE A 151 -6.13 10.85 10.51
N LEU A 152 -5.92 10.05 11.55
CA LEU A 152 -5.67 8.62 11.42
C LEU A 152 -6.98 7.86 11.66
N TYR A 153 -7.47 7.23 10.62
CA TYR A 153 -8.60 6.31 10.73
C TYR A 153 -8.10 4.94 11.16
N VAL A 154 -8.66 4.43 12.24
CA VAL A 154 -8.21 3.17 12.85
C VAL A 154 -9.35 2.17 12.89
N GLN A 155 -9.16 1.08 12.18
CA GLN A 155 -10.18 0.05 11.97
C GLN A 155 -10.05 -1.07 13.00
N THR A 156 -11.19 -1.47 13.59
CA THR A 156 -11.37 -2.78 14.22
C THR A 156 -12.26 -3.66 13.33
N HIS A 157 -12.72 -4.79 13.83
CA HIS A 157 -13.69 -5.63 13.09
C HIS A 157 -15.06 -4.98 13.01
N ASN A 158 -15.47 -4.27 14.04
CA ASN A 158 -16.83 -3.72 14.18
C ASN A 158 -16.87 -2.19 14.34
N ASP A 159 -15.73 -1.58 14.65
CA ASP A 159 -15.67 -0.17 14.97
C ASP A 159 -14.69 0.56 14.05
N LEU A 160 -14.96 1.81 13.77
CA LEU A 160 -14.06 2.74 13.12
C LEU A 160 -13.83 3.94 14.06
N TYR A 161 -12.57 4.23 14.28
CA TYR A 161 -12.13 5.38 15.08
C TYR A 161 -11.41 6.40 14.20
N ALA A 162 -11.49 7.67 14.57
CA ALA A 162 -10.68 8.75 14.04
C ALA A 162 -9.80 9.31 15.15
N TYR A 163 -8.50 9.36 14.93
CA TYR A 163 -7.56 10.05 15.80
C TYR A 163 -7.07 11.33 15.12
N ASN A 164 -7.39 12.46 15.71
CA ASN A 164 -6.93 13.76 15.23
C ASN A 164 -5.51 14.01 15.72
N LEU A 165 -4.55 14.15 14.78
CA LEU A 165 -3.13 14.33 15.07
C LEU A 165 -2.84 15.68 15.77
N LYS A 166 -3.59 16.73 15.43
CA LYS A 166 -3.39 18.08 16.01
C LYS A 166 -3.99 18.20 17.40
N GLU A 167 -5.19 17.65 17.58
CA GLU A 167 -5.91 17.73 18.85
C GLU A 167 -5.52 16.62 19.83
N ASN A 168 -4.80 15.59 19.36
CA ASN A 168 -4.45 14.38 20.10
C ASN A 168 -5.71 13.71 20.72
N ARG A 169 -6.80 13.63 19.95
CA ARG A 169 -8.09 13.13 20.40
C ARG A 169 -8.55 11.95 19.55
N LEU A 170 -8.96 10.89 20.22
CA LEU A 170 -9.54 9.69 19.61
C LEU A 170 -11.07 9.74 19.75
N GLU A 171 -11.79 9.57 18.64
CA GLU A 171 -13.25 9.52 18.57
C GLU A 171 -13.71 8.24 17.87
N GLY A 172 -14.80 7.64 18.35
CA GLY A 172 -15.50 6.59 17.61
C GLY A 172 -16.36 7.21 16.52
N ILE A 173 -16.22 6.71 15.29
CA ILE A 173 -17.05 7.14 14.14
C ILE A 173 -18.16 6.12 13.90
N ILE A 174 -17.84 4.83 14.01
CA ILE A 174 -18.77 3.71 13.83
C ILE A 174 -18.57 2.77 15.01
N ASP A 175 -19.64 2.39 15.63
CA ASP A 175 -19.67 1.51 16.80
C ASP A 175 -20.44 0.20 16.56
N SER A 176 -20.91 -0.01 15.33
CA SER A 176 -21.64 -1.21 14.93
C SER A 176 -21.56 -1.45 13.43
N GLY A 177 -21.43 -2.72 13.04
CA GLY A 177 -21.33 -3.16 11.67
C GLY A 177 -20.05 -3.98 11.45
N ILE A 178 -20.02 -4.80 10.42
CA ILE A 178 -18.81 -5.57 10.06
C ILE A 178 -18.01 -4.74 9.07
N ILE A 179 -16.86 -4.24 9.52
CA ILE A 179 -15.96 -3.45 8.69
C ILE A 179 -15.01 -4.40 7.97
N GLY A 180 -15.17 -4.53 6.64
CA GLY A 180 -14.30 -5.37 5.82
C GLY A 180 -12.96 -4.70 5.57
N TYR A 181 -12.98 -3.52 4.95
CA TYR A 181 -11.78 -2.78 4.57
C TYR A 181 -11.99 -1.28 4.56
N ILE A 182 -10.94 -0.52 4.89
CA ILE A 182 -10.91 0.94 4.75
C ILE A 182 -9.83 1.35 3.76
N PHE A 183 -10.08 2.41 3.00
CA PHE A 183 -9.17 2.91 1.95
C PHE A 183 -9.08 4.43 2.01
N PRO A 184 -7.90 5.03 1.79
CA PRO A 184 -7.78 6.46 1.66
C PRO A 184 -8.37 6.94 0.32
N GLY A 185 -9.06 8.09 0.33
CA GLY A 185 -9.32 8.93 -0.82
C GLY A 185 -8.48 10.20 -0.74
N ASP A 186 -8.73 11.18 -1.62
CA ASP A 186 -7.98 12.44 -1.63
C ASP A 186 -8.20 13.25 -0.34
N ASN A 187 -9.46 13.42 0.07
CA ASN A 187 -9.87 14.13 1.29
C ASN A 187 -10.95 13.37 2.05
N ASN A 188 -11.01 12.08 1.88
CA ASN A 188 -12.03 11.24 2.50
C ASN A 188 -11.49 9.85 2.74
N ILE A 189 -12.24 9.05 3.48
CA ILE A 189 -12.01 7.62 3.64
C ILE A 189 -13.19 6.86 3.05
N PHE A 190 -12.91 5.77 2.37
CA PHE A 190 -13.90 4.78 1.98
C PHE A 190 -13.85 3.60 2.94
N ALA A 191 -15.01 3.11 3.35
CA ALA A 191 -15.11 1.92 4.18
C ALA A 191 -16.14 0.96 3.63
N GLN A 192 -15.80 -0.31 3.59
CA GLN A 192 -16.76 -1.38 3.34
C GLN A 192 -17.38 -1.80 4.66
N ILE A 193 -18.70 -1.60 4.82
CA ILE A 193 -19.43 -1.92 6.04
C ILE A 193 -20.63 -2.76 5.65
N ASP A 194 -20.77 -3.94 6.24
CA ASP A 194 -21.84 -4.91 5.96
C ASP A 194 -22.02 -5.20 4.45
N GLY A 195 -20.89 -5.22 3.72
CA GLY A 195 -20.87 -5.47 2.28
C GLY A 195 -21.17 -4.27 1.39
N ALA A 196 -21.58 -3.11 1.93
CA ALA A 196 -21.77 -1.86 1.21
C ALA A 196 -20.55 -0.95 1.32
N LEU A 197 -20.31 -0.10 0.31
CA LEU A 197 -19.24 0.89 0.30
C LEU A 197 -19.78 2.25 0.75
N TYR A 198 -19.15 2.82 1.75
CA TYR A 198 -19.44 4.15 2.31
C TYR A 198 -18.26 5.08 2.09
N SER A 199 -18.54 6.37 1.92
CA SER A 199 -17.55 7.44 1.90
C SER A 199 -17.79 8.36 3.09
N PHE A 200 -16.75 8.58 3.88
CA PHE A 200 -16.77 9.52 5.01
C PHE A 200 -15.91 10.72 4.65
N ILE A 201 -16.50 11.89 4.64
CA ILE A 201 -15.83 13.16 4.39
C ILE A 201 -15.70 13.86 5.73
N ASP A 202 -14.48 14.23 6.09
CA ASP A 202 -14.27 15.11 7.23
C ASP A 202 -14.92 16.46 6.92
N LYS A 203 -15.92 16.82 7.72
CA LYS A 203 -16.55 18.13 7.65
C LYS A 203 -15.85 19.03 8.67
N THR A 204 -14.60 19.42 8.35
CA THR A 204 -13.94 20.53 9.06
C THR A 204 -14.67 21.85 8.84
#